data_832f3a8674eb5825590ceb7c38c7e09b
#
_entry.id   832f3a8674eb5825590ceb7c38c7e09b
#
_cell.length_a   1.000
_cell.length_b   1.000
_cell.length_c   1.000
_cell.angle_alpha   90.00
_cell.angle_beta   90.00
_cell.angle_gamma   90.00
#
_symmetry.space_group_name_H-M   'P 1'
#
loop_
_entity.id
_entity.type
_entity.pdbx_description
1 polymer ?
#
loop_
_entity_poly.entity_id
_entity_poly.type
_entity_poly.pdbx_seq_one_letter_code
_entity_poly.pdbx_strand_id
1 'polypeptide(L)'
;MLLPWIVLWIVPAIQKMWGCLFSITVCALVPLLFYRNRKTLYDIFSNVFVTILCVIMLAGASEKWMLPFSYLSFGVMWLTSCPGKRIPLTAHYSMNSYGGEDALNNVLFLKTNRILTMLWGLLYLFTSVFTFFLMQTVFSPFVGLINSVLPLLMGIFTAWFQKWYPARVAAGK
;
A
#
# COMPACT_ATOMS: atom_id res chain seq x y z
N MET A 1 5.65 -2.02 -5.38
CA MET A 1 4.33 -1.35 -5.28
C MET A 1 4.29 -0.19 -4.29
N LEU A 2 4.72 -0.34 -3.03
CA LEU A 2 4.57 0.69 -1.97
C LEU A 2 5.39 1.98 -2.19
N LEU A 3 6.60 1.89 -2.74
CA LEU A 3 7.52 3.02 -2.82
C LEU A 3 6.94 4.27 -3.52
N PRO A 4 6.29 4.17 -4.70
CA PRO A 4 5.66 5.34 -5.33
C PRO A 4 4.60 6.02 -4.46
N TRP A 5 3.83 5.23 -3.70
CA TRP A 5 2.80 5.74 -2.80
C TRP A 5 3.40 6.47 -1.60
N ILE A 6 4.44 5.88 -0.99
CA ILE A 6 5.15 6.52 0.13
C ILE A 6 5.69 7.89 -0.29
N VAL A 7 6.29 7.96 -1.48
CA VAL A 7 6.79 9.22 -2.03
C VAL A 7 5.66 10.21 -2.25
N LEU A 8 4.53 9.78 -2.85
CA LEU A 8 3.34 10.61 -3.05
C LEU A 8 2.77 11.14 -1.73
N TRP A 9 2.81 10.36 -0.65
CA TRP A 9 2.21 10.76 0.63
C TRP A 9 3.10 11.70 1.46
N ILE A 10 4.42 11.62 1.31
CA ILE A 10 5.35 12.38 2.14
C ILE A 10 5.84 13.66 1.42
N VAL A 11 6.32 13.53 0.21
CA VAL A 11 7.05 14.63 -0.44
C VAL A 11 6.15 15.77 -0.91
N PRO A 12 4.96 15.55 -1.51
CA PRO A 12 4.05 16.64 -1.87
C PRO A 12 3.53 17.45 -0.69
N ALA A 13 3.43 16.85 0.48
CA ALA A 13 3.04 17.58 1.70
C ALA A 13 4.09 18.66 2.10
N ILE A 14 5.35 18.49 1.70
CA ILE A 14 6.42 19.45 1.93
C ILE A 14 6.48 20.46 0.77
N GLN A 15 6.50 19.97 -0.47
CA GLN A 15 6.52 20.79 -1.67
C GLN A 15 5.86 20.06 -2.85
N LYS A 16 4.67 20.51 -3.24
CA LYS A 16 3.79 19.87 -4.21
C LYS A 16 4.46 19.54 -5.54
N MET A 17 5.09 20.55 -6.18
CA MET A 17 5.66 20.39 -7.51
C MET A 17 6.77 19.35 -7.54
N TRP A 18 7.79 19.51 -6.69
CA TRP A 18 8.91 18.57 -6.63
C TRP A 18 8.48 17.19 -6.16
N GLY A 19 7.52 17.12 -5.23
CA GLY A 19 6.98 15.85 -4.75
C GLY A 19 6.30 15.06 -5.84
N CYS A 20 5.47 15.69 -6.68
CA CYS A 20 4.83 15.04 -7.81
C CYS A 20 5.83 14.60 -8.86
N LEU A 21 6.79 15.47 -9.24
CA LEU A 21 7.83 15.12 -10.20
C LEU A 21 8.69 13.95 -9.72
N PHE A 22 9.08 13.96 -8.44
CA PHE A 22 9.84 12.86 -7.86
C PHE A 22 9.02 11.55 -7.82
N SER A 23 7.73 11.61 -7.48
CA SER A 23 6.84 10.44 -7.51
C SER A 23 6.72 9.84 -8.92
N ILE A 24 6.56 10.68 -9.95
CA ILE A 24 6.51 10.24 -11.35
C ILE A 24 7.83 9.58 -11.75
N THR A 25 8.96 10.17 -11.37
CA THR A 25 10.29 9.60 -11.65
C THR A 25 10.44 8.22 -10.98
N VAL A 26 10.01 8.08 -9.74
CA VAL A 26 10.03 6.80 -9.02
C VAL A 26 9.11 5.78 -9.71
N CYS A 27 7.91 6.18 -10.17
CA CYS A 27 7.01 5.31 -10.93
C CYS A 27 7.63 4.79 -12.23
N ALA A 28 8.47 5.58 -12.88
CA ALA A 28 9.19 5.17 -14.09
C ALA A 28 10.40 4.28 -13.79
N LEU A 29 11.20 4.63 -12.80
CA LEU A 29 12.47 3.95 -12.49
C LEU A 29 12.28 2.63 -11.73
N VAL A 30 11.37 2.57 -10.76
CA VAL A 30 11.17 1.37 -9.93
C VAL A 30 10.84 0.12 -10.76
N PRO A 31 9.95 0.17 -11.76
CA PRO A 31 9.71 -0.98 -12.65
C PRO A 31 10.93 -1.42 -13.44
N LEU A 32 11.78 -0.47 -13.83
CA LEU A 32 12.98 -0.76 -14.62
C LEU A 32 14.07 -1.43 -13.77
N LEU A 33 14.25 -0.97 -12.53
CA LEU A 33 15.34 -1.41 -11.67
C LEU A 33 15.00 -2.68 -10.88
N PHE A 34 13.76 -2.79 -10.35
CA PHE A 34 13.42 -3.81 -9.37
C PHE A 34 12.46 -4.90 -9.88
N TYR A 35 11.68 -4.64 -10.94
CA TYR A 35 10.63 -5.57 -11.40
C TYR A 35 10.94 -6.22 -12.76
N ARG A 36 12.20 -6.44 -13.07
CA ARG A 36 12.60 -7.00 -14.37
C ARG A 36 11.92 -8.34 -14.69
N ASN A 37 11.65 -9.17 -13.68
CA ASN A 37 11.16 -10.54 -13.89
C ASN A 37 9.79 -10.87 -13.26
N ARG A 38 9.21 -10.04 -12.38
CA ARG A 38 7.98 -10.39 -11.64
C ARG A 38 7.08 -9.16 -11.41
N LYS A 39 6.46 -8.67 -12.47
CA LYS A 39 5.45 -7.60 -12.37
C LYS A 39 4.08 -8.20 -12.10
N THR A 40 3.41 -7.77 -11.04
CA THR A 40 1.99 -8.05 -10.87
C THR A 40 1.15 -6.98 -11.60
N LEU A 41 -0.09 -7.31 -11.97
CA LEU A 41 -1.02 -6.31 -12.50
C LEU A 41 -1.23 -5.15 -11.51
N TYR A 42 -1.17 -5.43 -10.21
CA TYR A 42 -1.29 -4.42 -9.16
C TYR A 42 -0.10 -3.45 -9.13
N ASP A 43 1.12 -3.89 -9.46
CA ASP A 43 2.29 -3.00 -9.56
C ASP A 43 2.14 -2.02 -10.73
N ILE A 44 1.69 -2.52 -11.89
CA ILE A 44 1.47 -1.69 -13.07
C ILE A 44 0.34 -0.69 -12.80
N PHE A 45 -0.80 -1.15 -12.31
CA PHE A 45 -1.94 -0.31 -11.99
C PHE A 45 -1.56 0.78 -10.96
N SER A 46 -0.81 0.40 -9.93
CA SER A 46 -0.30 1.30 -8.90
C SER A 46 0.53 2.44 -9.49
N ASN A 47 1.52 2.12 -10.34
CA ASN A 47 2.40 3.12 -10.94
C ASN A 47 1.64 4.06 -11.88
N VAL A 48 0.75 3.53 -12.71
CA VAL A 48 -0.10 4.32 -13.62
C VAL A 48 -1.00 5.25 -12.81
N PHE A 49 -1.64 4.72 -11.77
CA PHE A 49 -2.56 5.50 -10.94
C PHE A 49 -1.86 6.62 -10.17
N VAL A 50 -0.71 6.36 -9.54
CA VAL A 50 0.10 7.40 -8.88
C VAL A 50 0.54 8.47 -9.87
N THR A 51 0.95 8.08 -11.08
CA THR A 51 1.32 9.03 -12.13
C THR A 51 0.14 9.94 -12.51
N ILE A 52 -1.06 9.36 -12.70
CA ILE A 52 -2.27 10.13 -13.01
C ILE A 52 -2.59 11.11 -11.86
N LEU A 53 -2.54 10.67 -10.61
CA LEU A 53 -2.76 11.56 -9.46
C LEU A 53 -1.77 12.72 -9.43
N CYS A 54 -0.48 12.45 -9.66
CA CYS A 54 0.54 13.50 -9.71
C CYS A 54 0.27 14.51 -10.84
N VAL A 55 -0.11 14.04 -12.03
CA VAL A 55 -0.47 14.93 -13.16
C VAL A 55 -1.67 15.81 -12.81
N ILE A 56 -2.72 15.24 -12.21
CA ILE A 56 -3.90 15.98 -11.77
C ILE A 56 -3.53 17.01 -10.69
N MET A 57 -2.64 16.68 -9.76
CA MET A 57 -2.16 17.61 -8.75
C MET A 57 -1.32 18.74 -9.36
N LEU A 58 -0.47 18.45 -10.35
CA LEU A 58 0.31 19.46 -11.09
C LEU A 58 -0.60 20.36 -11.92
N ALA A 59 -1.71 19.85 -12.45
CA ALA A 59 -2.74 20.62 -13.15
C ALA A 59 -3.57 21.53 -12.24
N GLY A 60 -3.28 21.59 -10.94
CA GLY A 60 -3.92 22.51 -10.01
C GLY A 60 -4.91 21.91 -9.02
N ALA A 61 -5.13 20.59 -9.04
CA ALA A 61 -5.99 19.95 -8.06
C ALA A 61 -5.48 20.15 -6.62
N SER A 62 -6.44 20.28 -5.70
CA SER A 62 -6.12 20.51 -4.29
C SER A 62 -5.64 19.23 -3.61
N GLU A 63 -4.52 19.33 -2.88
CA GLU A 63 -3.97 18.24 -2.06
C GLU A 63 -4.94 17.77 -0.99
N LYS A 64 -5.80 18.67 -0.49
CA LYS A 64 -6.82 18.36 0.53
C LYS A 64 -7.77 17.24 0.10
N TRP A 65 -7.99 17.09 -1.21
CA TRP A 65 -8.84 16.04 -1.77
C TRP A 65 -8.00 14.89 -2.34
N MET A 66 -6.88 15.20 -2.97
CA MET A 66 -6.08 14.19 -3.66
C MET A 66 -5.38 13.23 -2.71
N LEU A 67 -4.89 13.71 -1.55
CA LEU A 67 -4.24 12.84 -0.57
C LEU A 67 -5.23 11.83 0.05
N PRO A 68 -6.39 12.22 0.61
CA PRO A 68 -7.38 11.26 1.08
C PRO A 68 -7.83 10.28 -0.02
N PHE A 69 -8.07 10.78 -1.23
CA PHE A 69 -8.47 9.96 -2.36
C PHE A 69 -7.39 8.92 -2.74
N SER A 70 -6.11 9.28 -2.63
CA SER A 70 -5.02 8.34 -2.87
C SER A 70 -5.02 7.18 -1.88
N TYR A 71 -5.21 7.45 -0.58
CA TYR A 71 -5.35 6.40 0.44
C TYR A 71 -6.58 5.52 0.21
N LEU A 72 -7.71 6.13 -0.15
CA LEU A 72 -8.93 5.40 -0.50
C LEU A 72 -8.68 4.42 -1.64
N SER A 73 -8.11 4.89 -2.72
CA SER A 73 -7.84 4.09 -3.92
C SER A 73 -6.86 2.95 -3.62
N PHE A 74 -5.85 3.23 -2.80
CA PHE A 74 -4.90 2.22 -2.37
C PHE A 74 -5.57 1.16 -1.49
N GLY A 75 -6.41 1.55 -0.54
CA GLY A 75 -7.19 0.63 0.29
C GLY A 75 -8.13 -0.26 -0.52
N VAL A 76 -8.84 0.32 -1.49
CA VAL A 76 -9.71 -0.42 -2.42
C VAL A 76 -8.90 -1.43 -3.23
N MET A 77 -7.73 -1.05 -3.74
CA MET A 77 -6.85 -1.95 -4.48
C MET A 77 -6.42 -3.16 -3.63
N TRP A 78 -6.10 -2.96 -2.35
CA TRP A 78 -5.78 -4.06 -1.43
C TRP A 78 -6.98 -4.97 -1.24
N LEU A 79 -8.17 -4.43 -0.96
CA LEU A 79 -9.38 -5.21 -0.73
C LEU A 79 -9.82 -5.97 -1.96
N THR A 80 -9.66 -5.43 -3.18
CA THR A 80 -10.02 -6.12 -4.43
C THR A 80 -9.16 -7.35 -4.74
N SER A 81 -8.00 -7.50 -4.08
CA SER A 81 -7.18 -8.70 -4.19
C SER A 81 -7.64 -9.86 -3.30
N CYS A 82 -8.55 -9.61 -2.33
CA CYS A 82 -8.98 -10.61 -1.36
C CYS A 82 -10.04 -11.62 -1.87
N PRO A 83 -11.04 -11.24 -2.72
CA PRO A 83 -12.15 -12.11 -3.05
C PRO A 83 -11.78 -13.30 -3.93
N GLY A 84 -12.49 -14.42 -3.70
CA GLY A 84 -12.45 -15.58 -4.56
C GLY A 84 -11.13 -16.33 -4.57
N LYS A 85 -10.70 -16.77 -5.75
CA LYS A 85 -9.44 -17.52 -5.99
C LYS A 85 -8.23 -16.60 -6.23
N ARG A 86 -8.37 -15.28 -6.06
CA ARG A 86 -7.26 -14.35 -6.25
C ARG A 86 -6.20 -14.56 -5.18
N ILE A 87 -4.94 -14.33 -5.57
CA ILE A 87 -3.83 -14.36 -4.63
C ILE A 87 -3.81 -13.03 -3.88
N PRO A 88 -3.90 -13.05 -2.53
CA PRO A 88 -3.86 -11.83 -1.73
C PRO A 88 -2.55 -11.06 -1.91
N LEU A 89 -2.59 -9.73 -1.89
CA LEU A 89 -1.39 -8.91 -2.11
C LEU A 89 -0.25 -9.21 -1.14
N THR A 90 -0.54 -9.42 0.15
CA THR A 90 0.49 -9.82 1.12
C THR A 90 1.15 -11.15 0.75
N ALA A 91 0.39 -12.11 0.18
CA ALA A 91 0.96 -13.37 -0.28
C ALA A 91 1.95 -13.17 -1.43
N HIS A 92 1.63 -12.30 -2.40
CA HIS A 92 2.56 -11.96 -3.49
C HIS A 92 3.89 -11.41 -2.98
N TYR A 93 3.86 -10.56 -1.94
CA TYR A 93 5.08 -9.93 -1.42
C TYR A 93 5.85 -10.77 -0.42
N SER A 94 5.18 -11.69 0.27
CA SER A 94 5.83 -12.55 1.27
C SER A 94 6.24 -13.93 0.75
N MET A 95 5.70 -14.41 -0.37
CA MET A 95 5.95 -15.78 -0.85
C MET A 95 7.43 -16.13 -0.99
N ASN A 96 8.29 -15.20 -1.42
CA ASN A 96 9.72 -15.45 -1.57
C ASN A 96 10.41 -15.83 -0.24
N SER A 97 9.88 -15.36 0.90
CA SER A 97 10.37 -15.70 2.24
C SER A 97 9.84 -17.04 2.76
N TYR A 98 8.91 -17.67 2.03
CA TYR A 98 8.21 -18.89 2.43
C TYR A 98 8.29 -20.03 1.39
N GLY A 99 9.35 -20.05 0.56
CA GLY A 99 9.57 -21.11 -0.44
C GLY A 99 9.13 -20.75 -1.86
N GLY A 100 8.90 -19.45 -2.15
CA GLY A 100 8.57 -18.99 -3.50
C GLY A 100 7.14 -19.33 -3.91
N GLU A 101 6.94 -19.74 -5.14
CA GLU A 101 5.62 -20.05 -5.69
C GLU A 101 4.94 -21.26 -5.01
N ASP A 102 5.73 -22.18 -4.46
CA ASP A 102 5.19 -23.34 -3.73
C ASP A 102 4.41 -22.93 -2.47
N ALA A 103 4.73 -21.80 -1.86
CA ALA A 103 3.95 -21.26 -0.76
C ALA A 103 2.49 -20.96 -1.13
N LEU A 104 2.21 -20.68 -2.40
CA LEU A 104 0.86 -20.39 -2.89
C LEU A 104 -0.04 -21.65 -2.92
N ASN A 105 0.55 -22.84 -2.86
CA ASN A 105 -0.19 -24.10 -2.73
C ASN A 105 -0.58 -24.40 -1.28
N ASN A 106 -0.02 -23.67 -0.31
CA ASN A 106 -0.32 -23.84 1.10
C ASN A 106 -1.57 -23.04 1.50
N VAL A 107 -2.65 -23.75 1.84
CA VAL A 107 -3.94 -23.16 2.22
C VAL A 107 -3.81 -22.24 3.45
N LEU A 108 -2.99 -22.63 4.45
CA LEU A 108 -2.80 -21.86 5.66
C LEU A 108 -2.02 -20.56 5.37
N PHE A 109 -1.01 -20.62 4.51
CA PHE A 109 -0.28 -19.44 4.03
C PHE A 109 -1.23 -18.45 3.33
N LEU A 110 -2.07 -18.94 2.41
CA LEU A 110 -3.05 -18.10 1.71
C LEU A 110 -4.08 -17.49 2.66
N LYS A 111 -4.59 -18.28 3.62
CA LYS A 111 -5.56 -17.80 4.63
C LYS A 111 -4.95 -16.70 5.51
N THR A 112 -3.73 -16.92 6.01
CA THR A 112 -2.99 -15.93 6.80
C THR A 112 -2.83 -14.61 6.04
N ASN A 113 -2.37 -14.71 4.80
CA ASN A 113 -2.12 -13.53 3.97
C ASN A 113 -3.42 -12.85 3.51
N ARG A 114 -4.53 -13.58 3.37
CA ARG A 114 -5.84 -12.98 3.08
C ARG A 114 -6.32 -12.11 4.24
N ILE A 115 -6.20 -12.58 5.48
CA ILE A 115 -6.51 -11.80 6.68
C ILE A 115 -5.66 -10.52 6.72
N LEU A 116 -4.34 -10.65 6.52
CA LEU A 116 -3.43 -9.51 6.52
C LEU A 116 -3.75 -8.51 5.40
N THR A 117 -4.05 -8.98 4.19
CA THR A 117 -4.43 -8.12 3.07
C THR A 117 -5.71 -7.34 3.37
N MET A 118 -6.71 -7.97 4.00
CA MET A 118 -7.93 -7.28 4.45
C MET A 118 -7.62 -6.20 5.49
N LEU A 119 -6.80 -6.53 6.48
CA LEU A 119 -6.42 -5.56 7.52
C LEU A 119 -5.64 -4.37 6.95
N TRP A 120 -4.73 -4.59 6.02
CA TRP A 120 -4.04 -3.52 5.29
C TRP A 120 -5.01 -2.65 4.49
N GLY A 121 -5.96 -3.26 3.78
CA GLY A 121 -6.98 -2.53 3.02
C GLY A 121 -7.85 -1.67 3.93
N LEU A 122 -8.33 -2.23 5.05
CA LEU A 122 -9.14 -1.49 6.04
C LEU A 122 -8.34 -0.36 6.68
N LEU A 123 -7.05 -0.58 7.00
CA LEU A 123 -6.17 0.45 7.52
C LEU A 123 -6.11 1.65 6.57
N TYR A 124 -5.92 1.43 5.27
CA TYR A 124 -5.85 2.53 4.30
C TYR A 124 -7.19 3.21 4.07
N LEU A 125 -8.32 2.49 4.16
CA LEU A 125 -9.64 3.12 4.16
C LEU A 125 -9.81 4.03 5.38
N PHE A 126 -9.45 3.56 6.57
CA PHE A 126 -9.46 4.38 7.77
C PHE A 126 -8.52 5.59 7.63
N THR A 127 -7.30 5.39 7.15
CA THR A 127 -6.32 6.46 6.91
C THR A 127 -6.86 7.50 5.92
N SER A 128 -7.63 7.08 4.90
CA SER A 128 -8.27 8.01 3.96
C SER A 128 -9.21 8.98 4.67
N VAL A 129 -10.13 8.44 5.48
CA VAL A 129 -11.10 9.25 6.24
C VAL A 129 -10.36 10.14 7.25
N PHE A 130 -9.40 9.58 7.99
CA PHE A 130 -8.58 10.33 8.94
C PHE A 130 -7.81 11.46 8.26
N THR A 131 -7.20 11.20 7.10
CA THR A 131 -6.49 12.19 6.30
C THR A 131 -7.39 13.33 5.87
N PHE A 132 -8.63 13.04 5.45
CA PHE A 132 -9.60 14.06 5.07
C PHE A 132 -9.83 15.07 6.21
N PHE A 133 -10.03 14.58 7.43
CA PHE A 133 -10.19 15.46 8.59
C PHE A 133 -8.88 16.16 8.96
N LEU A 134 -7.75 15.46 8.95
CA LEU A 134 -6.45 16.01 9.29
C LEU A 134 -6.05 17.17 8.35
N MET A 135 -6.37 17.08 7.07
CA MET A 135 -6.13 18.15 6.08
C MET A 135 -6.95 19.42 6.32
N GLN A 136 -7.95 19.40 7.20
CA GLN A 136 -8.73 20.58 7.61
C GLN A 136 -8.12 21.27 8.84
N THR A 137 -7.09 20.71 9.46
CA THR A 137 -6.45 21.21 10.67
C THR A 137 -5.13 21.90 10.39
N VAL A 138 -4.56 22.52 11.41
CA VAL A 138 -3.20 23.10 11.38
C VAL A 138 -2.10 22.04 11.20
N PHE A 139 -2.41 20.77 11.38
CA PHE A 139 -1.48 19.66 11.21
C PHE A 139 -1.34 19.18 9.76
N SER A 140 -2.04 19.80 8.80
CA SER A 140 -1.97 19.42 7.39
C SER A 140 -0.54 19.32 6.81
N PRO A 141 0.46 20.16 7.19
CA PRO A 141 1.83 20.01 6.70
C PRO A 141 2.53 18.73 7.18
N PHE A 142 2.04 18.14 8.27
CA PHE A 142 2.62 16.94 8.88
C PHE A 142 1.85 15.66 8.54
N VAL A 143 0.88 15.74 7.64
CA VAL A 143 -0.01 14.62 7.30
C VAL A 143 0.75 13.36 6.88
N GLY A 144 1.82 13.51 6.09
CA GLY A 144 2.64 12.38 5.67
C GLY A 144 3.33 11.67 6.84
N LEU A 145 3.88 12.42 7.78
CA LEU A 145 4.52 11.88 8.98
C LEU A 145 3.50 11.19 9.90
N ILE A 146 2.39 11.85 10.17
CA ILE A 146 1.34 11.32 11.05
C ILE A 146 0.79 10.01 10.48
N ASN A 147 0.46 10.01 9.19
CA ASN A 147 -0.08 8.82 8.53
C ASN A 147 0.94 7.68 8.37
N SER A 148 2.25 7.93 8.44
CA SER A 148 3.27 6.89 8.34
C SER A 148 3.33 5.99 9.58
N VAL A 149 2.85 6.44 10.71
CA VAL A 149 2.87 5.69 11.99
C VAL A 149 2.02 4.41 11.89
N LEU A 150 0.82 4.49 11.34
CA LEU A 150 -0.09 3.34 11.24
C LEU A 150 0.44 2.22 10.34
N PRO A 151 0.92 2.49 9.11
CA PRO A 151 1.57 1.48 8.28
C PRO A 151 2.83 0.88 8.91
N LEU A 152 3.60 1.66 9.68
CA LEU A 152 4.77 1.14 10.40
C LEU A 152 4.34 0.10 11.45
N LEU A 153 3.36 0.44 12.28
CA LEU A 153 2.80 -0.47 13.28
C LEU A 153 2.18 -1.71 12.64
N MET A 154 1.46 -1.52 11.52
CA MET A 154 0.88 -2.63 10.76
C MET A 154 1.93 -3.53 10.13
N GLY A 155 3.09 -2.99 9.72
CA GLY A 155 4.24 -3.78 9.25
C GLY A 155 4.79 -4.68 10.35
N ILE A 156 4.99 -4.15 11.55
CA ILE A 156 5.43 -4.92 12.74
C ILE A 156 4.40 -6.02 13.06
N PHE A 157 3.12 -5.67 13.09
CA PHE A 157 2.03 -6.61 13.30
C PHE A 157 2.02 -7.72 12.24
N THR A 158 2.21 -7.37 10.96
CA THR A 158 2.26 -8.33 9.85
C THR A 158 3.38 -9.36 10.06
N ALA A 159 4.58 -8.91 10.40
CA ALA A 159 5.73 -9.80 10.64
C ALA A 159 5.49 -10.75 11.82
N TRP A 160 4.85 -10.26 12.87
CA TRP A 160 4.46 -11.08 14.01
C TRP A 160 3.33 -12.06 13.66
N PHE A 161 2.25 -11.59 13.03
CA PHE A 161 1.05 -12.38 12.73
C PHE A 161 1.34 -13.52 11.75
N GLN A 162 2.21 -13.31 10.77
CA GLN A 162 2.63 -14.35 9.81
C GLN A 162 3.31 -15.56 10.48
N LYS A 163 3.89 -15.38 11.66
CA LYS A 163 4.48 -16.46 12.46
C LYS A 163 3.49 -17.01 13.48
N TRP A 164 2.81 -16.14 14.18
CA TRP A 164 1.93 -16.51 15.29
C TRP A 164 0.67 -17.27 14.85
N TYR A 165 -0.03 -16.78 13.84
CA TYR A 165 -1.30 -17.38 13.41
C TYR A 165 -1.15 -18.81 12.88
N PRO A 166 -0.21 -19.14 11.96
CA PRO A 166 0.01 -20.51 11.53
C PRO A 166 0.41 -21.46 12.67
N ALA A 167 1.27 -21.01 13.59
CA ALA A 167 1.67 -21.80 14.74
C ALA A 167 0.48 -22.12 15.66
N ARG A 168 -0.42 -21.16 15.88
CA ARG A 168 -1.63 -21.37 16.68
C ARG A 168 -2.60 -22.34 16.04
N VAL A 169 -2.84 -22.21 14.75
CA VAL A 169 -3.71 -23.14 13.99
C VAL A 169 -3.13 -24.55 13.99
N ALA A 170 -1.81 -24.71 13.83
CA ALA A 170 -1.15 -26.01 13.90
C ALA A 170 -1.24 -26.65 15.29
N ALA A 171 -1.31 -25.85 16.35
CA ALA A 171 -1.51 -26.31 17.73
C ALA A 171 -2.99 -26.63 18.08
N GLY A 172 -3.91 -26.56 17.11
CA GLY A 172 -5.34 -26.84 17.33
C GLY A 172 -6.08 -25.81 18.19
N LYS A 173 -5.56 -24.57 18.29
CA LYS A 173 -6.10 -23.48 19.11
C LYS A 173 -6.69 -22.34 18.30
#